data_21ac8148677ae1b928f388b9bd43c011
#
_entry.id   21ac8148677ae1b928f388b9bd43c011
#
_cell.length_a   1.000
_cell.length_b   1.000
_cell.length_c   1.000
_cell.angle_alpha   90.00
_cell.angle_beta   90.00
_cell.angle_gamma   90.00
#
_symmetry.space_group_name_H-M   'P 1'
#
loop_
_entity.id
_entity.type
_entity.pdbx_description
1 polymer ?
#
loop_
_entity_poly.entity_id
_entity_poly.type
_entity_poly.pdbx_seq_one_letter_code
_entity_poly.pdbx_strand_id
1 'polypeptide(L)'
;MAAIVTDQFRILNANNFVETVDNSANSYYVVVGLANPALAVGFGRTTDWNTNTPNPVDNFNYTNHTGDTQIFGKKVTSANVRRLITRRNWTQGTRYEMYRHDYSVSSPSPVTNSTRLYASNYYVMNKNFDVYVCIDNGSSGISTTGNASQDEPLFTDLEPSRAGESGDGYIWKYLFTVPPSDIIKFDSTDFISVSNSWST
;
A
#
# COMPACT_ATOMS: atom_id res chain seq x y z
N MET A 1 -11.42 -12.07 -24.59
CA MET A 1 -11.88 -11.58 -23.27
C MET A 1 -10.67 -11.11 -22.51
N ALA A 2 -10.66 -9.87 -22.05
CA ALA A 2 -9.59 -9.42 -21.15
C ALA A 2 -9.81 -10.09 -19.79
N ALA A 3 -8.75 -10.64 -19.21
CA ALA A 3 -8.81 -11.23 -17.88
C ALA A 3 -9.06 -10.14 -16.84
N ILE A 4 -10.12 -10.27 -16.05
CA ILE A 4 -10.42 -9.34 -14.96
C ILE A 4 -9.61 -9.77 -13.75
N VAL A 5 -8.60 -8.98 -13.40
CA VAL A 5 -7.83 -9.16 -12.17
C VAL A 5 -8.55 -8.44 -11.04
N THR A 6 -9.15 -9.20 -10.11
CA THR A 6 -9.84 -8.65 -8.95
C THR A 6 -8.86 -8.23 -7.84
N ASP A 7 -9.32 -7.35 -6.93
CA ASP A 7 -8.50 -6.95 -5.78
C ASP A 7 -8.20 -8.15 -4.85
N GLN A 8 -9.14 -9.08 -4.67
CA GLN A 8 -8.91 -10.31 -3.92
C GLN A 8 -7.81 -11.18 -4.54
N PHE A 9 -7.78 -11.30 -5.86
CA PHE A 9 -6.73 -12.06 -6.54
C PHE A 9 -5.35 -11.41 -6.34
N ARG A 10 -5.27 -10.08 -6.37
CA ARG A 10 -4.03 -9.34 -6.09
C ARG A 10 -3.58 -9.53 -4.65
N ILE A 11 -4.50 -9.45 -3.69
CA ILE A 11 -4.22 -9.68 -2.27
C ILE A 11 -3.74 -11.11 -2.04
N LEU A 12 -4.43 -12.10 -2.63
CA LEU A 12 -4.03 -13.51 -2.55
C LEU A 12 -2.62 -13.73 -3.09
N ASN A 13 -2.31 -13.18 -4.27
CA ASN A 13 -0.97 -13.30 -4.85
C ASN A 13 0.12 -12.64 -3.99
N ALA A 14 -0.15 -11.47 -3.44
CA ALA A 14 0.78 -10.80 -2.54
C ALA A 14 1.03 -11.63 -1.27
N ASN A 15 -0.03 -12.19 -0.69
CA ASN A 15 0.09 -13.07 0.48
C ASN A 15 0.89 -14.33 0.18
N ASN A 16 0.55 -15.03 -0.90
CA ASN A 16 1.26 -16.24 -1.33
C ASN A 16 2.75 -15.97 -1.57
N PHE A 17 3.09 -14.81 -2.17
CA PHE A 17 4.48 -14.44 -2.38
C PHE A 17 5.22 -14.23 -1.05
N VAL A 18 4.63 -13.47 -0.12
CA VAL A 18 5.24 -13.25 1.21
C VAL A 18 5.42 -14.57 1.96
N GLU A 19 4.42 -15.44 1.99
CA GLU A 19 4.49 -16.75 2.63
C GLU A 19 5.54 -17.65 1.98
N THR A 20 5.66 -17.59 0.65
CA THR A 20 6.67 -18.38 -0.07
C THR A 20 8.09 -17.91 0.24
N VAL A 21 8.30 -16.61 0.39
CA VAL A 21 9.61 -16.04 0.78
C VAL A 21 9.95 -16.38 2.23
N ASP A 22 8.94 -16.42 3.10
CA ASP A 22 9.13 -16.75 4.53
C ASP A 22 9.40 -18.24 4.77
N ASN A 23 9.03 -19.11 3.83
CA ASN A 23 9.27 -20.53 3.92
C ASN A 23 10.77 -20.84 3.76
N SER A 24 11.37 -21.41 4.79
CA SER A 24 12.80 -21.74 4.84
C SER A 24 13.27 -22.74 3.78
N ALA A 25 12.34 -23.51 3.19
CA ALA A 25 12.64 -24.46 2.10
C ALA A 25 12.92 -23.76 0.76
N ASN A 26 12.51 -22.50 0.62
CA ASN A 26 12.66 -21.73 -0.60
C ASN A 26 13.82 -20.73 -0.48
N SER A 27 14.47 -20.46 -1.61
CA SER A 27 15.53 -19.46 -1.70
C SER A 27 15.29 -18.55 -2.89
N TYR A 28 15.04 -17.29 -2.60
CA TYR A 28 14.87 -16.25 -3.60
C TYR A 28 16.05 -15.29 -3.58
N TYR A 29 16.45 -14.84 -4.75
CA TYR A 29 17.52 -13.86 -4.90
C TYR A 29 17.04 -12.72 -5.78
N VAL A 30 17.38 -11.50 -5.38
CA VAL A 30 17.26 -10.32 -6.22
C VAL A 30 18.60 -10.06 -6.86
N VAL A 31 18.60 -9.89 -8.17
CA VAL A 31 19.79 -9.55 -8.96
C VAL A 31 19.54 -8.22 -9.64
N VAL A 32 20.54 -7.36 -9.61
CA VAL A 32 20.53 -6.07 -10.30
C VAL A 32 21.62 -6.10 -11.37
N GLY A 33 21.22 -5.94 -12.62
CA GLY A 33 22.11 -5.80 -13.77
C GLY A 33 22.02 -4.42 -14.39
N LEU A 34 22.80 -4.18 -15.43
CA LEU A 34 22.76 -2.95 -16.20
C LEU A 34 21.49 -2.90 -17.06
N ALA A 35 20.99 -1.67 -17.31
CA ALA A 35 19.89 -1.48 -18.23
C ALA A 35 20.29 -1.90 -19.65
N ASN A 36 19.36 -2.56 -20.36
CA ASN A 36 19.60 -2.96 -21.74
C ASN A 36 19.70 -1.72 -22.65
N PRO A 37 20.83 -1.49 -23.32
CA PRO A 37 21.03 -0.31 -24.16
C PRO A 37 20.15 -0.30 -25.42
N ALA A 38 19.55 -1.44 -25.79
CA ALA A 38 18.61 -1.52 -26.90
C ALA A 38 17.22 -0.95 -26.57
N LEU A 39 16.91 -0.70 -25.28
CA LEU A 39 15.64 -0.06 -24.91
C LEU A 39 15.56 1.36 -25.44
N ALA A 40 14.36 1.77 -25.86
CA ALA A 40 14.10 3.13 -26.36
C ALA A 40 14.20 4.20 -25.26
N VAL A 41 14.08 3.79 -23.98
CA VAL A 41 14.11 4.65 -22.80
C VAL A 41 15.17 4.17 -21.82
N GLY A 42 15.65 5.05 -20.96
CA GLY A 42 16.57 4.74 -19.88
C GLY A 42 18.03 5.11 -20.14
N PHE A 43 18.96 4.35 -19.59
CA PHE A 43 20.38 4.66 -19.61
C PHE A 43 20.90 4.94 -21.02
N GLY A 44 21.54 6.11 -21.20
CA GLY A 44 22.08 6.53 -22.50
C GLY A 44 21.02 6.97 -23.52
N ARG A 45 19.75 7.11 -23.10
CA ARG A 45 18.64 7.58 -23.93
C ARG A 45 18.16 8.96 -23.52
N THR A 46 17.45 9.65 -24.44
CA THR A 46 16.91 10.99 -24.19
C THR A 46 15.68 11.01 -23.30
N THR A 47 15.04 9.86 -23.10
CA THR A 47 13.83 9.76 -22.28
C THR A 47 14.20 9.48 -20.83
N ASP A 48 13.76 10.33 -19.92
CA ASP A 48 13.95 10.20 -18.50
C ASP A 48 13.10 9.09 -17.90
N TRP A 49 13.70 8.19 -17.14
CA TRP A 49 13.00 7.12 -16.46
C TRP A 49 12.09 7.60 -15.33
N ASN A 50 12.36 8.76 -14.75
CA ASN A 50 11.48 9.34 -13.72
C ASN A 50 10.13 9.76 -14.29
N THR A 51 10.11 10.20 -15.55
CA THR A 51 8.87 10.62 -16.24
C THR A 51 8.27 9.52 -17.10
N ASN A 52 9.09 8.56 -17.54
CA ASN A 52 8.72 7.48 -18.43
C ASN A 52 9.35 6.17 -18.00
N THR A 53 8.97 5.67 -16.83
CA THR A 53 9.42 4.37 -16.33
C THR A 53 9.00 3.26 -17.30
N PRO A 54 9.93 2.48 -17.85
CA PRO A 54 9.59 1.40 -18.76
C PRO A 54 8.80 0.30 -18.03
N ASN A 55 7.84 -0.29 -18.71
CA ASN A 55 7.16 -1.46 -18.18
C ASN A 55 8.15 -2.61 -17.98
N PRO A 56 8.03 -3.39 -16.91
CA PRO A 56 8.79 -4.62 -16.76
C PRO A 56 8.56 -5.53 -17.95
N VAL A 57 9.64 -6.05 -18.51
CA VAL A 57 9.58 -6.98 -19.64
C VAL A 57 10.16 -8.30 -19.20
N ASP A 58 9.35 -9.35 -19.27
CA ASP A 58 9.78 -10.71 -18.98
C ASP A 58 10.02 -11.46 -20.30
N ASN A 59 11.27 -11.40 -20.76
CA ASN A 59 11.70 -12.19 -21.91
C ASN A 59 13.16 -12.66 -21.74
N PHE A 60 13.49 -13.71 -22.47
CA PHE A 60 14.77 -14.38 -22.36
C PHE A 60 15.98 -13.46 -22.59
N ASN A 61 15.91 -12.54 -23.54
CA ASN A 61 17.02 -11.62 -23.85
C ASN A 61 17.33 -10.66 -22.70
N TYR A 62 16.28 -10.13 -22.05
CA TYR A 62 16.47 -9.23 -20.91
C TYR A 62 16.96 -9.96 -19.68
N THR A 63 16.47 -11.17 -19.44
CA THR A 63 16.93 -12.03 -18.33
C THR A 63 18.42 -12.37 -18.50
N ASN A 64 18.85 -12.77 -19.70
CA ASN A 64 20.26 -13.04 -19.99
C ASN A 64 21.12 -11.79 -19.83
N HIS A 65 20.69 -10.66 -20.40
CA HIS A 65 21.44 -9.41 -20.27
C HIS A 65 21.62 -8.99 -18.80
N THR A 66 20.58 -9.13 -17.98
CA THR A 66 20.67 -8.86 -16.53
C THR A 66 21.63 -9.83 -15.84
N GLY A 67 21.61 -11.11 -16.21
CA GLY A 67 22.53 -12.13 -15.68
C GLY A 67 23.99 -11.86 -16.07
N ASP A 68 24.24 -11.54 -17.34
CA ASP A 68 25.58 -11.27 -17.88
C ASP A 68 26.19 -9.98 -17.35
N THR A 69 25.34 -9.01 -16.97
CA THR A 69 25.76 -7.69 -16.49
C THR A 69 25.53 -7.50 -14.99
N GLN A 70 25.43 -8.58 -14.24
CA GLN A 70 25.15 -8.54 -12.81
C GLN A 70 26.18 -7.73 -12.04
N ILE A 71 25.72 -6.67 -11.35
CA ILE A 71 26.55 -5.81 -10.50
C ILE A 71 26.27 -6.02 -9.00
N PHE A 72 25.10 -6.57 -8.67
CA PHE A 72 24.69 -6.82 -7.30
C PHE A 72 23.71 -7.99 -7.24
N GLY A 73 23.81 -8.80 -6.21
CA GLY A 73 22.88 -9.87 -5.90
C GLY A 73 22.69 -10.05 -4.40
N LYS A 74 21.48 -10.32 -3.98
CA LYS A 74 21.16 -10.52 -2.56
C LYS A 74 20.10 -11.60 -2.39
N LYS A 75 20.27 -12.47 -1.40
CA LYS A 75 19.21 -13.38 -0.95
C LYS A 75 18.08 -12.57 -0.32
N VAL A 76 16.87 -12.83 -0.75
CA VAL A 76 15.65 -12.23 -0.19
C VAL A 76 15.19 -13.06 1.00
N THR A 77 14.89 -12.39 2.11
CA THR A 77 14.33 -12.98 3.33
C THR A 77 13.07 -12.21 3.70
N SER A 78 12.29 -12.72 4.66
CA SER A 78 11.10 -12.04 5.20
C SER A 78 11.39 -10.61 5.67
N ALA A 79 12.62 -10.33 6.14
CA ALA A 79 13.04 -8.98 6.51
C ALA A 79 13.20 -8.00 5.32
N ASN A 80 13.20 -8.51 4.10
CA ASN A 80 13.38 -7.71 2.87
C ASN A 80 12.07 -7.52 2.09
N VAL A 81 10.97 -8.06 2.57
CA VAL A 81 9.67 -8.02 1.90
C VAL A 81 8.62 -7.46 2.84
N ARG A 82 7.80 -6.56 2.35
CA ARG A 82 6.65 -6.00 3.06
C ARG A 82 5.47 -5.87 2.11
N ARG A 83 4.28 -6.02 2.67
CA ARG A 83 3.05 -5.59 1.99
C ARG A 83 3.02 -4.07 2.00
N LEU A 84 2.63 -3.47 0.90
CA LEU A 84 2.48 -2.02 0.78
C LEU A 84 1.02 -1.67 0.55
N ILE A 85 0.56 -0.62 1.22
CA ILE A 85 -0.74 0.00 0.98
C ILE A 85 -0.52 1.46 0.55
N THR A 86 -1.50 2.03 -0.12
CA THR A 86 -1.43 3.43 -0.57
C THR A 86 -1.26 4.36 0.64
N ARG A 87 -0.33 5.29 0.57
CA ARG A 87 -0.14 6.30 1.61
C ARG A 87 -1.29 7.29 1.60
N ARG A 88 -1.95 7.45 2.73
CA ARG A 88 -3.05 8.39 2.95
C ARG A 88 -2.74 9.21 4.19
N ASN A 89 -2.08 10.35 4.01
CA ASN A 89 -1.81 11.25 5.13
C ASN A 89 -3.10 11.93 5.56
N TRP A 90 -3.33 12.01 6.87
CA TRP A 90 -4.41 12.82 7.40
C TRP A 90 -4.20 14.29 7.02
N THR A 91 -5.26 14.96 6.63
CA THR A 91 -5.25 16.39 6.29
C THR A 91 -6.52 17.03 6.79
N GLN A 92 -6.39 18.14 7.51
CA GLN A 92 -7.50 18.90 8.04
C GLN A 92 -8.44 19.35 6.92
N GLY A 93 -9.74 19.29 7.19
CA GLY A 93 -10.77 19.67 6.24
C GLY A 93 -11.10 18.63 5.18
N THR A 94 -10.37 17.52 5.14
CA THR A 94 -10.64 16.43 4.21
C THR A 94 -11.81 15.58 4.70
N ARG A 95 -12.60 15.09 3.75
CA ARG A 95 -13.71 14.16 4.01
C ARG A 95 -13.23 12.74 3.76
N TYR A 96 -13.32 11.91 4.81
CA TYR A 96 -12.92 10.51 4.75
C TYR A 96 -14.14 9.60 4.71
N GLU A 97 -13.97 8.45 4.09
CA GLU A 97 -14.99 7.41 4.01
C GLU A 97 -15.01 6.58 5.29
N MET A 98 -16.13 5.93 5.58
CA MET A 98 -16.20 4.94 6.66
C MET A 98 -15.75 3.57 6.17
N TYR A 99 -15.03 2.85 7.02
CA TYR A 99 -14.76 1.43 6.80
C TYR A 99 -16.08 0.63 6.88
N ARG A 100 -16.25 -0.28 5.94
CA ARG A 100 -17.38 -1.19 5.92
C ARG A 100 -16.91 -2.62 6.02
N HIS A 101 -17.43 -3.31 7.04
CA HIS A 101 -17.14 -4.74 7.29
C HIS A 101 -17.85 -5.67 6.32
N ASP A 102 -18.90 -5.21 5.66
CA ASP A 102 -19.68 -5.98 4.67
C ASP A 102 -19.08 -6.00 3.27
N TYR A 103 -17.87 -5.46 3.13
CA TYR A 103 -17.09 -5.59 1.92
C TYR A 103 -16.78 -7.04 1.62
N SER A 104 -17.26 -7.55 0.49
CA SER A 104 -17.07 -8.95 0.11
C SER A 104 -17.06 -9.13 -1.41
N VAL A 105 -16.74 -10.35 -1.85
CA VAL A 105 -16.84 -10.74 -3.27
C VAL A 105 -18.27 -10.58 -3.81
N SER A 106 -19.26 -10.82 -2.96
CA SER A 106 -20.68 -10.69 -3.32
C SER A 106 -21.20 -9.25 -3.21
N SER A 107 -20.50 -8.38 -2.49
CA SER A 107 -20.79 -6.95 -2.40
C SER A 107 -19.54 -6.13 -2.71
N PRO A 108 -19.10 -6.11 -3.97
CA PRO A 108 -17.84 -5.47 -4.37
C PRO A 108 -17.96 -3.95 -4.53
N SER A 109 -19.16 -3.41 -4.48
CA SER A 109 -19.38 -1.98 -4.58
C SER A 109 -19.18 -1.32 -3.22
N PRO A 110 -18.06 -0.65 -2.99
CA PRO A 110 -17.87 0.11 -1.77
C PRO A 110 -18.92 1.24 -1.69
N VAL A 111 -19.32 1.60 -0.48
CA VAL A 111 -19.98 2.88 -0.25
C VAL A 111 -18.92 3.97 -0.28
N THR A 112 -18.23 4.09 -1.37
CA THR A 112 -17.15 5.03 -1.63
C THR A 112 -17.31 5.54 -3.05
N ASN A 113 -16.80 6.72 -3.31
CA ASN A 113 -16.70 7.26 -4.67
C ASN A 113 -15.63 6.53 -5.52
N SER A 114 -14.95 5.57 -4.92
CA SER A 114 -13.91 4.77 -5.57
C SER A 114 -14.49 3.49 -6.14
N THR A 115 -14.01 3.07 -7.30
CA THR A 115 -14.40 1.82 -7.95
C THR A 115 -13.61 0.61 -7.42
N ARG A 116 -12.63 0.82 -6.55
CA ARG A 116 -11.73 -0.21 -6.03
C ARG A 116 -11.34 0.07 -4.58
N LEU A 117 -11.18 -0.98 -3.76
CA LEU A 117 -10.64 -0.89 -2.41
C LEU A 117 -9.31 -0.12 -2.34
N TYR A 118 -8.45 -0.34 -3.30
CA TYR A 118 -7.17 0.34 -3.44
C TYR A 118 -7.28 1.87 -3.46
N ALA A 119 -8.34 2.42 -4.01
CA ALA A 119 -8.56 3.86 -4.12
C ALA A 119 -9.36 4.45 -2.94
N SER A 120 -9.90 3.62 -2.05
CA SER A 120 -10.68 4.06 -0.89
C SER A 120 -9.84 4.86 0.11
N ASN A 121 -10.47 5.83 0.79
CA ASN A 121 -9.81 6.71 1.75
C ASN A 121 -10.38 6.58 3.18
N TYR A 122 -10.81 5.38 3.57
CA TYR A 122 -11.33 5.09 4.90
C TYR A 122 -10.25 4.87 5.97
N TYR A 123 -8.99 4.99 5.62
CA TYR A 123 -7.87 4.94 6.55
C TYR A 123 -6.92 6.11 6.31
N VAL A 124 -6.20 6.50 7.34
CA VAL A 124 -5.24 7.61 7.29
C VAL A 124 -4.01 7.30 8.13
N MET A 125 -2.92 7.94 7.80
CA MET A 125 -1.71 7.98 8.62
C MET A 125 -1.51 9.40 9.15
N ASN A 126 -1.25 9.52 10.44
CA ASN A 126 -0.93 10.80 11.07
C ASN A 126 0.56 11.16 10.91
N LYS A 127 0.97 12.31 11.45
CA LYS A 127 2.35 12.79 11.44
C LYS A 127 3.34 11.94 12.23
N ASN A 128 2.86 11.10 13.14
CA ASN A 128 3.68 10.19 13.96
C ASN A 128 3.84 8.81 13.31
N PHE A 129 3.37 8.61 12.08
CA PHE A 129 3.29 7.33 11.39
C PHE A 129 2.34 6.32 12.04
N ASP A 130 1.37 6.79 12.81
CA ASP A 130 0.28 5.96 13.32
C ASP A 130 -0.83 5.87 12.29
N VAL A 131 -1.31 4.66 12.05
CA VAL A 131 -2.34 4.39 11.04
C VAL A 131 -3.68 4.13 11.73
N TYR A 132 -4.72 4.78 11.23
CA TYR A 132 -6.08 4.70 11.76
C TYR A 132 -7.06 4.32 10.67
N VAL A 133 -8.11 3.60 11.06
CA VAL A 133 -9.29 3.38 10.22
C VAL A 133 -10.46 4.21 10.72
N CYS A 134 -11.20 4.79 9.78
CA CYS A 134 -12.39 5.57 10.06
C CYS A 134 -13.57 4.63 10.31
N ILE A 135 -14.12 4.66 11.52
CA ILE A 135 -15.29 3.87 11.91
C ILE A 135 -16.58 4.65 11.73
N ASP A 136 -16.54 5.97 12.02
CA ASP A 136 -17.63 6.91 11.79
C ASP A 136 -17.06 8.21 11.22
N ASN A 137 -17.70 8.77 10.22
CA ASN A 137 -17.30 10.03 9.58
C ASN A 137 -18.25 11.19 9.86
N GLY A 138 -19.07 11.07 10.90
CA GLY A 138 -20.02 12.08 11.32
C GLY A 138 -21.22 12.27 10.39
N SER A 139 -21.43 11.37 9.42
CA SER A 139 -22.60 11.43 8.56
C SER A 139 -23.81 10.75 9.23
N SER A 140 -25.01 11.23 8.92
CA SER A 140 -26.24 10.56 9.32
C SER A 140 -26.54 9.38 8.39
N GLY A 141 -26.07 8.19 8.76
CA GLY A 141 -26.28 6.97 7.98
C GLY A 141 -25.07 6.57 7.12
N ILE A 142 -25.28 5.60 6.24
CA ILE A 142 -24.24 5.08 5.35
C ILE A 142 -24.04 6.07 4.19
N SER A 143 -23.29 7.12 4.43
CA SER A 143 -22.95 8.12 3.42
C SER A 143 -21.45 8.06 3.11
N THR A 144 -21.11 8.21 1.85
CA THR A 144 -19.72 8.37 1.41
C THR A 144 -19.19 9.77 1.68
N THR A 145 -20.10 10.74 1.88
CA THR A 145 -19.77 12.14 2.17
C THR A 145 -19.95 12.43 3.65
N GLY A 146 -18.93 12.09 4.45
CA GLY A 146 -18.88 12.49 5.85
C GLY A 146 -18.66 14.00 6.04
N ASN A 147 -18.55 14.42 7.28
CA ASN A 147 -18.12 15.76 7.62
C ASN A 147 -16.67 16.01 7.19
N ALA A 148 -16.23 17.25 7.20
CA ALA A 148 -14.81 17.55 7.04
C ALA A 148 -14.09 17.27 8.36
N SER A 149 -13.09 16.40 8.37
CA SER A 149 -12.30 16.06 9.56
C SER A 149 -11.49 17.27 10.02
N GLN A 150 -11.61 17.64 11.29
CA GLN A 150 -10.94 18.81 11.86
C GLN A 150 -9.79 18.47 12.79
N ASP A 151 -9.86 17.32 13.45
CA ASP A 151 -8.90 16.93 14.46
C ASP A 151 -8.10 15.70 14.01
N GLU A 152 -6.77 15.81 14.07
CA GLU A 152 -5.85 14.71 13.75
C GLU A 152 -5.91 13.65 14.87
N PRO A 153 -6.12 12.36 14.55
CA PRO A 153 -6.04 11.31 15.54
C PRO A 153 -4.58 11.10 16.01
N LEU A 154 -4.37 11.20 17.33
CA LEU A 154 -3.04 11.10 17.94
C LEU A 154 -2.97 10.06 19.08
N PHE A 155 -4.06 9.35 19.35
CA PHE A 155 -4.14 8.32 20.38
C PHE A 155 -3.69 6.95 19.84
N THR A 156 -3.21 6.09 20.73
CA THR A 156 -2.79 4.73 20.40
C THR A 156 -3.60 3.66 21.14
N ASP A 157 -4.71 4.07 21.73
CA ASP A 157 -5.65 3.14 22.37
C ASP A 157 -6.31 2.25 21.34
N LEU A 158 -6.55 0.99 21.68
CA LEU A 158 -7.15 0.01 20.78
C LEU A 158 -8.67 0.20 20.59
N GLU A 159 -9.30 0.91 21.52
CA GLU A 159 -10.73 1.22 21.42
C GLU A 159 -10.96 2.40 20.45
N PRO A 160 -12.03 2.34 19.63
CA PRO A 160 -12.38 3.46 18.77
C PRO A 160 -12.68 4.72 19.58
N SER A 161 -12.08 5.82 19.19
CA SER A 161 -12.21 7.09 19.91
C SER A 161 -12.34 8.28 18.95
N ARG A 162 -12.88 9.38 19.48
CA ARG A 162 -12.88 10.66 18.78
C ARG A 162 -11.50 11.30 18.83
N ALA A 163 -11.12 11.98 17.75
CA ALA A 163 -9.96 12.85 17.76
C ALA A 163 -10.40 14.26 18.17
N GLY A 164 -9.74 14.83 19.18
CA GLY A 164 -9.98 16.23 19.61
C GLY A 164 -11.39 16.56 20.05
N GLU A 165 -11.72 17.85 20.04
CA GLU A 165 -12.96 18.40 20.59
C GLU A 165 -13.80 19.21 19.58
N SER A 166 -13.43 19.21 18.30
CA SER A 166 -14.14 20.00 17.28
C SER A 166 -15.58 19.57 17.03
N GLY A 167 -15.95 18.35 17.45
CA GLY A 167 -17.28 17.81 17.22
C GLY A 167 -17.58 17.46 15.77
N ASP A 168 -16.57 17.23 14.96
CA ASP A 168 -16.69 16.83 13.54
C ASP A 168 -17.41 15.49 13.33
N GLY A 169 -17.54 14.69 14.39
CA GLY A 169 -18.25 13.42 14.41
C GLY A 169 -17.39 12.21 14.03
N TYR A 170 -16.11 12.43 13.72
CA TYR A 170 -15.23 11.32 13.39
C TYR A 170 -14.93 10.43 14.58
N ILE A 171 -14.99 9.12 14.34
CA ILE A 171 -14.51 8.07 15.24
C ILE A 171 -13.44 7.28 14.51
N TRP A 172 -12.24 7.31 15.05
CA TRP A 172 -11.10 6.60 14.53
C TRP A 172 -10.76 5.39 15.40
N LYS A 173 -10.23 4.35 14.78
CA LYS A 173 -9.63 3.22 15.47
C LYS A 173 -8.16 3.14 15.09
N TYR A 174 -7.30 3.16 16.09
CA TYR A 174 -5.88 2.91 15.89
C TYR A 174 -5.65 1.48 15.38
N LEU A 175 -4.79 1.33 14.40
CA LEU A 175 -4.43 0.05 13.82
C LEU A 175 -3.01 -0.35 14.20
N PHE A 176 -2.04 0.45 13.80
CA PHE A 176 -0.62 0.19 14.06
C PHE A 176 0.21 1.45 13.82
N THR A 177 1.43 1.44 14.36
CA THR A 177 2.46 2.42 14.03
C THR A 177 3.46 1.80 13.05
N VAL A 178 3.81 2.52 11.99
CA VAL A 178 4.83 2.05 11.04
C VAL A 178 6.19 2.07 11.76
N PRO A 179 6.91 0.93 11.88
CA PRO A 179 8.18 0.89 12.58
C PRO A 179 9.26 1.75 11.90
N PRO A 180 10.14 2.43 12.63
CA PRO A 180 11.21 3.25 12.04
C PRO A 180 12.09 2.49 11.05
N SER A 181 12.34 1.21 11.30
CA SER A 181 13.10 0.34 10.38
C SER A 181 12.41 0.15 9.03
N ASP A 182 11.08 0.12 9.03
CA ASP A 182 10.29 -0.04 7.82
C ASP A 182 10.11 1.29 7.09
N ILE A 183 10.01 2.40 7.82
CA ILE A 183 10.00 3.75 7.24
C ILE A 183 11.25 3.95 6.38
N ILE A 184 12.43 3.64 6.91
CA ILE A 184 13.70 3.82 6.18
C ILE A 184 13.80 2.93 4.94
N LYS A 185 13.22 1.73 4.97
CA LYS A 185 13.42 0.72 3.90
C LYS A 185 12.31 0.69 2.86
N PHE A 186 11.08 0.96 3.24
CA PHE A 186 9.91 0.65 2.44
C PHE A 186 8.95 1.83 2.24
N ASP A 187 9.03 2.87 3.10
CA ASP A 187 8.14 4.02 2.98
C ASP A 187 8.48 4.86 1.74
N SER A 188 7.45 5.40 1.12
CA SER A 188 7.59 6.27 -0.05
C SER A 188 6.53 7.37 -0.03
N THR A 189 6.55 8.24 -1.02
CA THR A 189 5.51 9.26 -1.23
C THR A 189 4.13 8.63 -1.42
N ASP A 190 4.08 7.46 -2.08
CA ASP A 190 2.83 6.83 -2.53
C ASP A 190 2.39 5.65 -1.68
N PHE A 191 3.31 5.03 -0.93
CA PHE A 191 3.06 3.80 -0.20
C PHE A 191 3.63 3.81 1.21
N ILE A 192 2.94 3.11 2.11
CA ILE A 192 3.41 2.76 3.46
C ILE A 192 3.44 1.25 3.62
N SER A 193 4.36 0.77 4.45
CA SER A 193 4.51 -0.66 4.72
C SER A 193 3.53 -1.14 5.79
N VAL A 194 3.07 -2.38 5.60
CA VAL A 194 2.32 -3.14 6.62
C VAL A 194 3.18 -4.32 7.05
N SER A 195 3.28 -4.54 8.34
CA SER A 195 4.03 -5.68 8.89
C SER A 195 3.50 -7.01 8.35
N ASN A 196 4.41 -7.95 8.10
CA ASN A 196 4.02 -9.30 7.68
C ASN A 196 3.27 -10.08 8.76
N SER A 197 3.45 -9.71 10.04
CA SER A 197 2.76 -10.29 11.19
C SER A 197 1.41 -9.64 11.50
N TRP A 198 0.94 -8.72 10.68
CA TRP A 198 -0.34 -8.03 10.89
C TRP A 198 -1.55 -8.95 10.91
N SER A 199 -1.49 -10.09 10.24
CA SER A 199 -2.61 -11.01 10.07
C SER A 199 -2.76 -12.05 11.21
N THR A 200 -1.99 -11.94 12.25
CA THR A 200 -2.03 -12.87 13.41
C THR A 200 -2.64 -12.23 14.64
#